data_208a24ab989cd87cc8087a84e5b37686
#
_entry.id   208a24ab989cd87cc8087a84e5b37686
#
_cell.length_a   1.000
_cell.length_b   1.000
_cell.length_c   1.000
_cell.angle_alpha   90.00
_cell.angle_beta   90.00
_cell.angle_gamma   90.00
#
_symmetry.space_group_name_H-M   'P 1'
#
loop_
_entity.id
_entity.type
_entity.pdbx_description
1 polymer ?
#
loop_
_entity_poly.entity_id
_entity_poly.type
_entity_poly.pdbx_seq_one_letter_code
_entity_poly.pdbx_strand_id
1 'polypeptide(L)'
;MQYIIGIGTNSGFTIENIHLAITALESQQNIRIIRKASLYSSKAVLKEDAPKEWDIRFLNTAVKISSSLKPDELLVLLKDIELKIGRDLNAPAWSPRVIDLDILAAEDLILETDKLTIPHKELINRSFALAPLLELSKGWHHPKYVEWDLNIRLKELGEIVKLKQTLANTIRMGIVNLSNQSFSDGNFDDNQRKLNLDELIQSGAEIIDIGAESTKPDAKPISIEEEFNKLDEFLEYFKSQLANLIYKPLVSIDTRKLEVMQKILAKHHDIIWMINDVECNNIEQKAQLIAKYNKKYVIIHNLGITDRNQYLDKENAIDNVCDYIEQKNKFF
;
A
#
# COMPACT_ATOMS: atom_id res chain seq x y z
N MET A 1 13.48 17.64 19.50
CA MET A 1 13.10 16.46 20.26
C MET A 1 12.90 15.29 19.33
N GLN A 2 13.23 14.07 19.74
CA GLN A 2 12.97 12.88 18.95
C GLN A 2 11.68 12.20 19.45
N TYR A 3 10.83 11.84 18.50
CA TYR A 3 9.58 11.13 18.77
C TYR A 3 9.54 9.80 18.02
N ILE A 4 8.76 8.86 18.54
CA ILE A 4 8.37 7.65 17.82
C ILE A 4 6.88 7.74 17.55
N ILE A 5 6.51 7.77 16.27
CA ILE A 5 5.13 7.86 15.81
C ILE A 5 4.70 6.48 15.32
N GLY A 6 3.67 5.94 15.95
CA GLY A 6 2.97 4.74 15.49
C GLY A 6 2.05 5.08 14.32
N ILE A 7 1.97 4.19 13.34
CA ILE A 7 1.14 4.30 12.17
C ILE A 7 0.37 3.00 12.01
N GLY A 8 -0.96 3.05 12.00
CA GLY A 8 -1.84 1.89 11.87
C GLY A 8 -2.96 2.12 10.88
N THR A 9 -3.35 1.09 10.12
CA THR A 9 -4.43 1.14 9.13
C THR A 9 -5.04 -0.23 8.91
N ASN A 10 -6.36 -0.33 8.70
CA ASN A 10 -7.03 -1.57 8.32
C ASN A 10 -8.19 -1.37 7.34
N SER A 11 -8.31 -0.20 6.72
CA SER A 11 -9.35 0.12 5.75
C SER A 11 -8.75 0.70 4.48
N GLY A 12 -9.35 0.43 3.33
CA GLY A 12 -8.86 0.89 2.04
C GLY A 12 -7.54 0.25 1.60
N PHE A 13 -6.75 0.98 0.85
CA PHE A 13 -5.42 0.53 0.39
C PHE A 13 -4.37 0.75 1.47
N THR A 14 -4.27 -0.20 2.40
CA THR A 14 -3.52 -0.05 3.66
C THR A 14 -2.05 0.35 3.47
N ILE A 15 -1.34 -0.25 2.51
CA ILE A 15 0.06 0.13 2.26
C ILE A 15 0.18 1.52 1.66
N GLU A 16 -0.73 1.92 0.77
CA GLU A 16 -0.77 3.29 0.23
C GLU A 16 -1.02 4.31 1.34
N ASN A 17 -1.95 4.03 2.25
CA ASN A 17 -2.24 4.91 3.38
C ASN A 17 -1.00 5.15 4.27
N ILE A 18 -0.19 4.11 4.51
CA ILE A 18 1.07 4.25 5.25
C ILE A 18 2.07 5.11 4.47
N HIS A 19 2.22 4.89 3.15
CA HIS A 19 3.10 5.71 2.32
C HIS A 19 2.65 7.17 2.29
N LEU A 20 1.34 7.45 2.16
CA LEU A 20 0.79 8.80 2.22
C LEU A 20 1.09 9.48 3.56
N ALA A 21 0.93 8.76 4.68
CA ALA A 21 1.24 9.29 6.02
C ALA A 21 2.74 9.62 6.16
N ILE A 22 3.62 8.74 5.70
CA ILE A 22 5.07 8.96 5.73
C ILE A 22 5.45 10.16 4.85
N THR A 23 4.94 10.24 3.62
CA THR A 23 5.18 11.36 2.70
C THR A 23 4.67 12.68 3.28
N ALA A 24 3.48 12.66 3.90
CA ALA A 24 2.93 13.85 4.56
C ALA A 24 3.81 14.32 5.74
N LEU A 25 4.40 13.40 6.51
CA LEU A 25 5.36 13.74 7.57
C LEU A 25 6.67 14.28 6.98
N GLU A 26 7.19 13.66 5.91
CA GLU A 26 8.44 14.08 5.24
C GLU A 26 8.32 15.48 4.60
N SER A 27 7.11 15.87 4.17
CA SER A 27 6.85 17.19 3.57
C SER A 27 6.83 18.34 4.59
N GLN A 28 6.80 18.04 5.90
CA GLN A 28 6.76 19.08 6.95
C GLN A 28 8.16 19.65 7.20
N GLN A 29 8.33 20.96 7.11
CA GLN A 29 9.60 21.64 7.36
C GLN A 29 10.15 21.40 8.77
N ASN A 30 9.26 21.17 9.74
CA ASN A 30 9.60 20.95 11.15
C ASN A 30 9.83 19.49 11.52
N ILE A 31 9.80 18.58 10.53
CA ILE A 31 9.95 17.13 10.75
C ILE A 31 11.05 16.57 9.84
N ARG A 32 11.90 15.73 10.42
CA ARG A 32 12.84 14.91 9.68
C ARG A 32 12.70 13.47 10.13
N ILE A 33 12.35 12.55 9.22
CA ILE A 33 12.35 11.12 9.50
C ILE A 33 13.79 10.64 9.66
N ILE A 34 14.08 9.98 10.79
CA ILE A 34 15.39 9.40 11.11
C ILE A 34 15.43 7.94 10.68
N ARG A 35 14.38 7.16 11.02
CA ARG A 35 14.25 5.74 10.70
C ARG A 35 12.79 5.35 10.53
N LYS A 36 12.56 4.33 9.71
CA LYS A 36 11.27 3.65 9.52
C LYS A 36 11.41 2.22 10.05
N ALA A 37 10.45 1.73 10.81
CA ALA A 37 10.37 0.34 11.24
C ALA A 37 9.87 -0.55 10.08
N SER A 38 9.99 -1.86 10.26
CA SER A 38 9.35 -2.84 9.38
C SER A 38 7.83 -2.73 9.46
N LEU A 39 7.16 -3.35 8.48
CA LEU A 39 5.71 -3.53 8.51
C LEU A 39 5.35 -4.74 9.37
N TYR A 40 4.27 -4.59 10.13
CA TYR A 40 3.73 -5.62 11.02
C TYR A 40 2.23 -5.80 10.77
N SER A 41 1.78 -7.04 10.76
CA SER A 41 0.35 -7.36 10.75
C SER A 41 -0.10 -7.83 12.12
N SER A 42 -1.22 -7.29 12.61
CA SER A 42 -1.86 -7.69 13.87
C SER A 42 -3.35 -7.93 13.67
N LYS A 43 -3.97 -8.72 14.56
CA LYS A 43 -5.43 -8.79 14.67
C LYS A 43 -5.97 -7.44 15.15
N ALA A 44 -7.23 -7.14 14.83
CA ALA A 44 -7.93 -6.02 15.43
C ALA A 44 -8.14 -6.28 16.93
N VAL A 45 -8.04 -5.22 17.73
CA VAL A 45 -8.46 -5.27 19.13
C VAL A 45 -9.90 -4.78 19.15
N LEU A 46 -10.85 -5.68 19.39
CA LEU A 46 -12.28 -5.40 19.33
C LEU A 46 -12.92 -5.58 20.72
N LYS A 47 -14.04 -4.92 20.94
CA LYS A 47 -14.94 -5.21 22.06
C LYS A 47 -15.76 -6.48 21.77
N GLU A 48 -16.30 -7.10 22.82
CA GLU A 48 -17.09 -8.33 22.69
C GLU A 48 -18.34 -8.16 21.81
N ASP A 49 -18.93 -6.96 21.81
CA ASP A 49 -20.13 -6.59 21.04
C ASP A 49 -19.82 -5.93 19.67
N ALA A 50 -18.57 -5.91 19.25
CA ALA A 50 -18.18 -5.30 17.98
C ALA A 50 -18.74 -6.10 16.78
N PRO A 51 -19.16 -5.42 15.70
CA PRO A 51 -19.56 -6.07 14.46
C PRO A 51 -18.44 -6.99 13.91
N LYS A 52 -18.80 -8.18 13.43
CA LYS A 52 -17.82 -9.16 12.91
C LYS A 52 -17.04 -8.64 11.70
N GLU A 53 -17.66 -7.79 10.90
CA GLU A 53 -17.04 -7.12 9.77
C GLU A 53 -15.91 -6.13 10.16
N TRP A 54 -15.77 -5.80 11.44
CA TRP A 54 -14.67 -4.99 11.96
C TRP A 54 -13.42 -5.82 12.29
N ASP A 55 -13.52 -7.15 12.29
CA ASP A 55 -12.37 -8.04 12.52
C ASP A 55 -11.47 -8.10 11.28
N ILE A 56 -10.94 -6.95 10.91
CA ILE A 56 -10.00 -6.77 9.80
C ILE A 56 -8.61 -6.54 10.38
N ARG A 57 -7.65 -7.35 9.94
CA ARG A 57 -6.25 -7.21 10.38
C ARG A 57 -5.70 -5.83 10.07
N PHE A 58 -4.94 -5.29 11.00
CA PHE A 58 -4.21 -4.05 10.84
C PHE A 58 -2.85 -4.28 10.18
N LEU A 59 -2.47 -3.32 9.36
CA LEU A 59 -1.09 -3.09 8.94
C LEU A 59 -0.52 -1.96 9.81
N ASN A 60 0.58 -2.24 10.50
CA ASN A 60 1.18 -1.33 11.48
C ASN A 60 2.66 -1.11 11.18
N THR A 61 3.16 0.06 11.54
CA THR A 61 4.58 0.40 11.58
C THR A 61 4.83 1.53 12.57
N ALA A 62 6.07 1.98 12.67
CA ALA A 62 6.40 3.23 13.33
C ALA A 62 7.53 3.95 12.60
N VAL A 63 7.62 5.26 12.80
CA VAL A 63 8.73 6.08 12.34
C VAL A 63 9.35 6.83 13.50
N LYS A 64 10.69 6.88 13.53
CA LYS A 64 11.43 7.75 14.43
C LYS A 64 11.69 9.06 13.72
N ILE A 65 11.25 10.16 14.31
CA ILE A 65 11.39 11.50 13.77
C ILE A 65 12.19 12.41 14.71
N SER A 66 12.83 13.43 14.15
CA SER A 66 13.29 14.62 14.85
C SER A 66 12.39 15.77 14.51
N SER A 67 11.89 16.49 15.49
CA SER A 67 11.00 17.64 15.28
C SER A 67 11.30 18.78 16.23
N SER A 68 11.06 20.02 15.78
CA SER A 68 11.07 21.21 16.62
C SER A 68 9.72 21.47 17.30
N LEU A 69 8.66 20.78 16.88
CA LEU A 69 7.31 20.91 17.44
C LEU A 69 7.26 20.36 18.86
N LYS A 70 6.50 21.04 19.73
CA LYS A 70 6.12 20.52 21.04
C LYS A 70 5.11 19.36 20.90
N PRO A 71 4.96 18.49 21.92
CA PRO A 71 4.04 17.35 21.84
C PRO A 71 2.61 17.69 21.40
N ASP A 72 2.02 18.75 21.94
CA ASP A 72 0.66 19.18 21.60
C ASP A 72 0.54 19.69 20.16
N GLU A 73 1.54 20.41 19.67
CA GLU A 73 1.62 20.91 18.30
C GLU A 73 1.76 19.74 17.31
N LEU A 74 2.60 18.74 17.67
CA LEU A 74 2.78 17.54 16.89
C LEU A 74 1.48 16.71 16.84
N LEU A 75 0.77 16.58 17.96
CA LEU A 75 -0.51 15.87 18.01
C LEU A 75 -1.52 16.51 17.04
N VAL A 76 -1.64 17.85 17.04
CA VAL A 76 -2.53 18.58 16.12
C VAL A 76 -2.16 18.30 14.67
N LEU A 77 -0.87 18.34 14.33
CA LEU A 77 -0.38 18.05 12.99
C LEU A 77 -0.69 16.59 12.56
N LEU A 78 -0.49 15.62 13.46
CA LEU A 78 -0.81 14.22 13.16
C LEU A 78 -2.31 14.03 12.85
N LYS A 79 -3.19 14.68 13.62
CA LYS A 79 -4.65 14.61 13.36
C LYS A 79 -5.05 15.32 12.06
N ASP A 80 -4.38 16.39 11.67
CA ASP A 80 -4.58 17.04 10.37
C ASP A 80 -4.14 16.11 9.20
N ILE A 81 -3.03 15.42 9.35
CA ILE A 81 -2.56 14.41 8.37
C ILE A 81 -3.59 13.28 8.23
N GLU A 82 -4.10 12.75 9.34
CA GLU A 82 -5.14 11.70 9.32
C GLU A 82 -6.38 12.15 8.54
N LEU A 83 -6.86 13.36 8.77
CA LEU A 83 -8.00 13.94 8.05
C LEU A 83 -7.73 14.05 6.54
N LYS A 84 -6.56 14.54 6.14
CA LYS A 84 -6.17 14.69 4.74
C LYS A 84 -6.06 13.34 4.00
N ILE A 85 -5.72 12.27 4.70
CA ILE A 85 -5.67 10.91 4.14
C ILE A 85 -7.07 10.31 4.02
N GLY A 86 -8.07 10.87 4.71
CA GLY A 86 -9.47 10.43 4.62
C GLY A 86 -10.02 9.76 5.87
N ARG A 87 -9.42 10.00 7.05
CA ARG A 87 -9.98 9.51 8.31
C ARG A 87 -11.32 10.19 8.60
N ASP A 88 -12.36 9.38 8.83
CA ASP A 88 -13.63 9.86 9.33
C ASP A 88 -13.57 10.00 10.86
N LEU A 89 -13.66 11.23 11.36
CA LEU A 89 -13.70 11.52 12.81
C LEU A 89 -15.05 11.18 13.46
N ASN A 90 -16.11 11.02 12.66
CA ASN A 90 -17.44 10.66 13.16
C ASN A 90 -17.67 9.15 13.21
N ALA A 91 -16.70 8.36 12.68
CA ALA A 91 -16.78 6.91 12.72
C ALA A 91 -16.82 6.39 14.17
N PRO A 92 -17.56 5.33 14.45
CA PRO A 92 -17.63 4.73 15.79
C PRO A 92 -16.22 4.37 16.32
N ALA A 93 -16.04 4.49 17.63
CA ALA A 93 -14.79 4.04 18.26
C ALA A 93 -14.56 2.54 17.97
N TRP A 94 -13.32 2.16 17.65
CA TRP A 94 -12.89 0.79 17.31
C TRP A 94 -13.30 0.29 15.92
N SER A 95 -14.02 1.09 15.13
CA SER A 95 -14.31 0.75 13.73
C SER A 95 -13.03 0.70 12.88
N PRO A 96 -13.03 0.01 11.72
CA PRO A 96 -11.94 0.07 10.75
C PRO A 96 -11.62 1.50 10.36
N ARG A 97 -10.30 1.78 10.19
CA ARG A 97 -9.84 3.16 9.92
C ARG A 97 -8.81 3.19 8.81
N VAL A 98 -8.92 4.23 7.99
CA VAL A 98 -8.00 4.48 6.88
C VAL A 98 -6.58 4.69 7.40
N ILE A 99 -6.41 5.47 8.46
CA ILE A 99 -5.12 5.73 9.10
C ILE A 99 -5.30 6.14 10.56
N ASP A 100 -4.33 5.80 11.40
CA ASP A 100 -4.21 6.20 12.79
C ASP A 100 -2.75 6.57 13.09
N LEU A 101 -2.51 7.76 13.63
CA LEU A 101 -1.18 8.29 13.95
C LEU A 101 -1.12 8.64 15.42
N ASP A 102 -0.27 7.93 16.17
CA ASP A 102 -0.10 8.12 17.61
C ASP A 102 1.34 8.45 18.01
N ILE A 103 1.53 9.37 18.96
CA ILE A 103 2.83 9.60 19.60
C ILE A 103 3.05 8.47 20.61
N LEU A 104 3.90 7.51 20.26
CA LEU A 104 4.19 6.36 21.13
C LEU A 104 5.14 6.72 22.26
N ALA A 105 6.21 7.46 21.95
CA ALA A 105 7.23 7.90 22.91
C ALA A 105 7.95 9.14 22.39
N ALA A 106 8.57 9.89 23.30
CA ALA A 106 9.38 11.07 23.00
C ALA A 106 10.58 11.10 23.95
N GLU A 107 11.74 10.60 23.50
CA GLU A 107 12.94 10.47 24.33
C GLU A 107 12.57 9.88 25.73
N ASP A 108 12.97 10.56 26.81
CA ASP A 108 12.64 10.17 28.21
C ASP A 108 11.46 10.99 28.77
N LEU A 109 10.69 11.66 27.90
CA LEU A 109 9.60 12.53 28.32
C LEU A 109 8.46 11.72 28.93
N ILE A 110 8.02 12.14 30.12
CA ILE A 110 6.76 11.74 30.74
C ILE A 110 5.81 12.94 30.67
N LEU A 111 4.70 12.76 30.00
CA LEU A 111 3.64 13.78 29.88
C LEU A 111 2.29 13.12 30.12
N GLU A 112 1.49 13.72 31.00
CA GLU A 112 0.11 13.32 31.25
C GLU A 112 -0.80 14.53 31.26
N THR A 113 -1.61 14.64 30.22
CA THR A 113 -2.64 15.67 30.08
C THR A 113 -3.96 15.00 29.68
N ASP A 114 -5.05 15.74 29.70
CA ASP A 114 -6.37 15.24 29.23
C ASP A 114 -6.37 14.81 27.75
N LYS A 115 -5.46 15.38 26.95
CA LYS A 115 -5.40 15.17 25.50
C LYS A 115 -4.29 14.21 25.07
N LEU A 116 -3.21 14.12 25.84
CA LEU A 116 -2.00 13.42 25.42
C LEU A 116 -1.26 12.79 26.61
N THR A 117 -0.92 11.50 26.47
CA THR A 117 -0.07 10.78 27.40
C THR A 117 1.16 10.27 26.65
N ILE A 118 2.36 10.58 27.14
CA ILE A 118 3.66 10.12 26.63
C ILE A 118 4.45 9.49 27.78
N PRO A 119 4.98 8.27 27.64
CA PRO A 119 4.69 7.31 26.58
C PRO A 119 3.20 6.98 26.50
N HIS A 120 2.73 6.59 25.28
CA HIS A 120 1.33 6.28 25.05
C HIS A 120 0.79 5.28 26.05
N LYS A 121 -0.35 5.58 26.68
CA LYS A 121 -0.91 4.82 27.81
C LYS A 121 -1.02 3.32 27.60
N GLU A 122 -1.30 2.91 26.33
CA GLU A 122 -1.45 1.49 25.97
C GLU A 122 -0.21 0.89 25.31
N LEU A 123 0.91 1.60 25.26
CA LEU A 123 2.11 1.18 24.54
C LEU A 123 2.59 -0.23 24.96
N ILE A 124 2.67 -0.49 26.25
CA ILE A 124 3.15 -1.76 26.81
C ILE A 124 2.08 -2.86 26.81
N ASN A 125 0.85 -2.55 26.41
CA ASN A 125 -0.28 -3.48 26.33
C ASN A 125 -0.62 -3.89 24.88
N ARG A 126 0.08 -3.31 23.90
CA ARG A 126 -0.22 -3.51 22.47
C ARG A 126 1.02 -3.93 21.71
N SER A 127 1.07 -5.19 21.28
CA SER A 127 2.21 -5.74 20.52
C SER A 127 2.49 -4.94 19.23
N PHE A 128 1.46 -4.44 18.55
CA PHE A 128 1.57 -3.67 17.32
C PHE A 128 2.16 -2.25 17.51
N ALA A 129 2.15 -1.72 18.72
CA ALA A 129 2.83 -0.47 19.07
C ALA A 129 4.24 -0.74 19.62
N LEU A 130 4.39 -1.76 20.46
CA LEU A 130 5.65 -2.08 21.14
C LEU A 130 6.70 -2.66 20.18
N ALA A 131 6.32 -3.58 19.28
CA ALA A 131 7.27 -4.22 18.37
C ALA A 131 8.02 -3.22 17.45
N PRO A 132 7.33 -2.32 16.70
CA PRO A 132 8.02 -1.35 15.87
C PRO A 132 8.81 -0.32 16.70
N LEU A 133 8.36 0.03 17.91
CA LEU A 133 9.12 0.90 18.80
C LEU A 133 10.45 0.28 19.18
N LEU A 134 10.46 -0.98 19.62
CA LEU A 134 11.69 -1.70 20.02
C LEU A 134 12.64 -1.91 18.84
N GLU A 135 12.12 -2.06 17.62
CA GLU A 135 12.94 -2.10 16.40
C GLU A 135 13.68 -0.78 16.16
N LEU A 136 13.00 0.37 16.37
CA LEU A 136 13.55 1.71 16.15
C LEU A 136 14.50 2.18 17.22
N SER A 137 14.28 1.73 18.46
CA SER A 137 15.03 2.17 19.65
C SER A 137 15.40 0.96 20.50
N LYS A 138 16.44 0.24 20.05
CA LYS A 138 17.02 -0.87 20.82
C LYS A 138 17.44 -0.40 22.19
N GLY A 139 17.03 -1.14 23.22
CA GLY A 139 17.35 -0.80 24.60
C GLY A 139 16.51 0.35 25.19
N TRP A 140 15.48 0.81 24.50
CA TRP A 140 14.53 1.75 25.09
C TRP A 140 13.81 1.12 26.29
N HIS A 141 13.75 1.88 27.37
CA HIS A 141 13.06 1.51 28.60
C HIS A 141 11.86 2.41 28.81
N HIS A 142 10.78 1.85 29.31
CA HIS A 142 9.63 2.66 29.68
C HIS A 142 9.94 3.46 30.95
N PRO A 143 9.88 4.79 30.94
CA PRO A 143 10.37 5.60 32.08
C PRO A 143 9.62 5.36 33.40
N LYS A 144 8.39 4.79 33.38
CA LYS A 144 7.63 4.40 34.57
C LYS A 144 7.80 2.92 34.96
N TYR A 145 8.31 2.06 34.07
CA TYR A 145 8.45 0.61 34.29
C TYR A 145 9.87 0.18 33.92
N VAL A 146 10.85 0.80 34.54
CA VAL A 146 12.30 0.65 34.23
C VAL A 146 12.78 -0.80 34.39
N GLU A 147 12.19 -1.53 35.34
CA GLU A 147 12.50 -2.93 35.63
C GLU A 147 11.92 -3.94 34.64
N TRP A 148 11.04 -3.52 33.75
CA TRP A 148 10.39 -4.44 32.79
C TRP A 148 11.29 -4.73 31.60
N ASP A 149 11.50 -6.03 31.33
CA ASP A 149 12.04 -6.45 30.04
C ASP A 149 10.94 -6.40 28.97
N LEU A 150 10.99 -5.36 28.16
CA LEU A 150 9.98 -5.13 27.11
C LEU A 150 10.02 -6.17 26.00
N ASN A 151 11.10 -6.92 25.82
CA ASN A 151 11.14 -8.03 24.87
C ASN A 151 10.38 -9.25 25.42
N ILE A 152 10.47 -9.49 26.73
CA ILE A 152 9.64 -10.50 27.41
C ILE A 152 8.17 -10.06 27.32
N ARG A 153 7.89 -8.81 27.66
CA ARG A 153 6.54 -8.25 27.59
C ARG A 153 5.93 -8.40 26.19
N LEU A 154 6.70 -8.11 25.13
CA LEU A 154 6.24 -8.25 23.75
C LEU A 154 5.83 -9.71 23.44
N LYS A 155 6.56 -10.70 23.93
CA LYS A 155 6.21 -12.12 23.75
C LYS A 155 4.89 -12.51 24.45
N GLU A 156 4.61 -11.90 25.59
CA GLU A 156 3.38 -12.12 26.37
C GLU A 156 2.13 -11.53 25.68
N LEU A 157 2.30 -10.45 24.91
CA LEU A 157 1.19 -9.72 24.28
C LEU A 157 0.54 -10.44 23.10
N GLY A 158 1.08 -11.58 22.68
CA GLY A 158 0.48 -12.42 21.64
C GLY A 158 1.01 -12.17 20.24
N GLU A 159 0.24 -12.63 19.26
CA GLU A 159 0.69 -12.74 17.89
C GLU A 159 0.84 -11.38 17.21
N ILE A 160 2.05 -11.11 16.73
CA ILE A 160 2.34 -10.07 15.77
C ILE A 160 3.25 -10.63 14.67
N VAL A 161 2.92 -10.36 13.40
CA VAL A 161 3.65 -10.91 12.26
C VAL A 161 4.45 -9.78 11.59
N LYS A 162 5.77 -9.90 11.62
CA LYS A 162 6.66 -9.03 10.84
C LYS A 162 6.59 -9.46 9.37
N LEU A 163 6.32 -8.50 8.49
CA LEU A 163 6.14 -8.75 7.07
C LEU A 163 7.46 -8.65 6.30
N LYS A 164 7.52 -9.27 5.13
CA LYS A 164 8.63 -9.15 4.17
C LYS A 164 8.51 -7.89 3.30
N GLN A 165 7.31 -7.32 3.19
CA GLN A 165 7.08 -6.02 2.58
C GLN A 165 7.85 -4.94 3.35
N THR A 166 8.33 -3.92 2.66
CA THR A 166 9.19 -2.90 3.27
C THR A 166 8.66 -1.49 3.01
N LEU A 167 9.12 -0.53 3.79
CA LEU A 167 8.88 0.90 3.57
C LEU A 167 10.05 1.55 2.82
N ALA A 168 10.73 0.78 1.98
CA ALA A 168 11.76 1.29 1.09
C ALA A 168 11.14 2.18 0.00
N ASN A 169 11.95 3.04 -0.60
CA ASN A 169 11.51 3.89 -1.72
C ASN A 169 11.21 3.08 -3.00
N THR A 170 11.63 1.81 -3.04
CA THR A 170 11.38 0.88 -4.15
C THR A 170 10.26 -0.07 -3.78
N ILE A 171 9.17 -0.03 -4.53
CA ILE A 171 8.02 -0.93 -4.40
C ILE A 171 8.23 -2.14 -5.31
N ARG A 172 7.99 -3.35 -4.79
CA ARG A 172 8.11 -4.60 -5.54
C ARG A 172 6.78 -4.97 -6.18
N MET A 173 6.79 -5.10 -7.50
CA MET A 173 5.63 -5.56 -8.27
C MET A 173 5.85 -7.00 -8.72
N GLY A 174 4.95 -7.90 -8.34
CA GLY A 174 4.87 -9.27 -8.83
C GLY A 174 3.92 -9.34 -10.02
N ILE A 175 4.26 -10.14 -11.04
CA ILE A 175 3.48 -10.26 -12.27
C ILE A 175 2.77 -11.60 -12.30
N VAL A 176 1.46 -11.59 -12.59
CA VAL A 176 0.64 -12.79 -12.82
C VAL A 176 0.07 -12.73 -14.24
N ASN A 177 0.54 -13.61 -15.10
CA ASN A 177 0.08 -13.70 -16.48
C ASN A 177 -0.98 -14.78 -16.64
N LEU A 178 -2.17 -14.39 -17.10
CA LEU A 178 -3.28 -15.30 -17.40
C LEU A 178 -3.26 -15.77 -18.88
N SER A 179 -2.31 -15.25 -19.66
CA SER A 179 -2.11 -15.65 -21.05
C SER A 179 -1.25 -16.93 -21.15
N ASN A 180 -1.67 -17.88 -21.97
CA ASN A 180 -0.85 -19.07 -22.28
C ASN A 180 0.34 -18.78 -23.22
N GLN A 181 0.51 -17.51 -23.63
CA GLN A 181 1.57 -17.05 -24.54
C GLN A 181 2.56 -16.10 -23.85
N SER A 182 2.55 -15.97 -22.52
CA SER A 182 3.42 -15.04 -21.80
C SER A 182 4.90 -15.49 -21.78
N PHE A 183 5.80 -14.58 -21.38
CA PHE A 183 7.24 -14.84 -21.33
C PHE A 183 7.63 -15.77 -20.16
N SER A 184 6.99 -15.62 -19.01
CA SER A 184 7.34 -16.31 -17.77
C SER A 184 6.40 -17.47 -17.46
N ASP A 185 5.08 -17.29 -17.64
CA ASP A 185 4.06 -18.15 -17.05
C ASP A 185 3.15 -18.78 -18.12
N GLY A 186 3.55 -18.75 -19.40
CA GLY A 186 2.71 -19.16 -20.54
C GLY A 186 2.28 -20.64 -20.56
N ASN A 187 2.86 -21.47 -19.70
CA ASN A 187 2.48 -22.89 -19.55
C ASN A 187 1.78 -23.18 -18.22
N PHE A 188 1.49 -22.15 -17.40
CA PHE A 188 0.83 -22.35 -16.12
C PHE A 188 -0.66 -22.65 -16.33
N ASP A 189 -1.15 -23.68 -15.67
CA ASP A 189 -2.58 -23.88 -15.45
C ASP A 189 -3.10 -22.94 -14.34
N ASP A 190 -4.41 -22.95 -14.12
CA ASP A 190 -5.02 -22.03 -13.14
C ASP A 190 -4.55 -22.31 -11.70
N ASN A 191 -4.24 -23.56 -11.36
CA ASN A 191 -3.70 -23.88 -10.04
C ASN A 191 -2.27 -23.36 -9.87
N GLN A 192 -1.44 -23.47 -10.90
CA GLN A 192 -0.09 -22.91 -10.89
C GLN A 192 -0.10 -21.38 -10.80
N ARG A 193 -1.05 -20.69 -11.47
CA ARG A 193 -1.23 -19.24 -11.34
C ARG A 193 -1.63 -18.83 -9.94
N LYS A 194 -2.49 -19.58 -9.29
CA LYS A 194 -2.87 -19.38 -7.88
C LYS A 194 -1.69 -19.57 -6.94
N LEU A 195 -0.89 -20.62 -7.14
CA LEU A 195 0.33 -20.86 -6.36
C LEU A 195 1.35 -19.74 -6.58
N ASN A 196 1.54 -19.28 -7.82
CA ASN A 196 2.42 -18.16 -8.13
C ASN A 196 1.99 -16.87 -7.40
N LEU A 197 0.69 -16.57 -7.34
CA LEU A 197 0.17 -15.43 -6.57
C LEU A 197 0.59 -15.55 -5.09
N ASP A 198 0.40 -16.70 -4.47
CA ASP A 198 0.76 -16.92 -3.06
C ASP A 198 2.27 -16.75 -2.84
N GLU A 199 3.10 -17.29 -3.73
CA GLU A 199 4.56 -17.15 -3.68
C GLU A 199 5.01 -15.70 -3.83
N LEU A 200 4.42 -14.92 -4.74
CA LEU A 200 4.70 -13.51 -4.92
C LEU A 200 4.39 -12.71 -3.65
N ILE A 201 3.22 -12.93 -3.04
CA ILE A 201 2.83 -12.27 -1.80
C ILE A 201 3.78 -12.64 -0.66
N GLN A 202 4.09 -13.94 -0.51
CA GLN A 202 5.01 -14.43 0.51
C GLN A 202 6.44 -13.95 0.32
N SER A 203 6.86 -13.72 -0.94
CA SER A 203 8.17 -13.16 -1.27
C SER A 203 8.27 -11.66 -1.02
N GLY A 204 7.13 -11.02 -0.72
CA GLY A 204 7.06 -9.62 -0.31
C GLY A 204 6.67 -8.67 -1.45
N ALA A 205 5.95 -9.14 -2.47
CA ALA A 205 5.35 -8.24 -3.44
C ALA A 205 4.36 -7.30 -2.77
N GLU A 206 4.42 -6.03 -3.12
CA GLU A 206 3.56 -4.95 -2.61
C GLU A 206 2.45 -4.63 -3.60
N ILE A 207 2.71 -4.87 -4.90
CA ILE A 207 1.75 -4.78 -5.99
C ILE A 207 1.70 -6.12 -6.70
N ILE A 208 0.52 -6.56 -7.10
CA ILE A 208 0.31 -7.69 -8.01
C ILE A 208 -0.27 -7.14 -9.31
N ASP A 209 0.47 -7.27 -10.41
CA ASP A 209 0.08 -6.83 -11.75
C ASP A 209 -0.46 -8.03 -12.53
N ILE A 210 -1.73 -7.98 -12.91
CA ILE A 210 -2.48 -9.09 -13.50
C ILE A 210 -2.80 -8.76 -14.94
N GLY A 211 -2.28 -9.54 -15.89
CA GLY A 211 -2.51 -9.38 -17.31
C GLY A 211 -3.05 -10.65 -17.98
N ALA A 212 -4.00 -10.52 -18.91
CA ALA A 212 -4.59 -11.64 -19.62
C ALA A 212 -4.22 -11.71 -21.11
N GLU A 213 -3.72 -10.62 -21.67
CA GLU A 213 -3.22 -10.57 -23.05
C GLU A 213 -1.68 -10.52 -23.05
N SER A 214 -1.06 -11.29 -23.94
CA SER A 214 0.39 -11.22 -24.14
C SER A 214 0.76 -10.07 -25.05
N THR A 215 1.68 -9.23 -24.62
CA THR A 215 2.27 -8.13 -25.44
C THR A 215 3.52 -8.55 -26.19
N LYS A 216 3.82 -9.87 -26.30
CA LYS A 216 4.90 -10.37 -27.17
C LYS A 216 4.66 -9.97 -28.62
N PRO A 217 5.71 -9.70 -29.39
CA PRO A 217 5.59 -9.27 -30.78
C PRO A 217 4.78 -10.22 -31.70
N ASP A 218 4.83 -11.52 -31.42
CA ASP A 218 4.16 -12.54 -32.22
C ASP A 218 2.89 -13.09 -31.55
N ALA A 219 2.47 -12.52 -30.42
CA ALA A 219 1.26 -12.94 -29.74
C ALA A 219 0.01 -12.53 -30.53
N LYS A 220 -0.94 -13.44 -30.62
CA LYS A 220 -2.24 -13.13 -31.23
C LYS A 220 -3.08 -12.34 -30.21
N PRO A 221 -3.62 -11.17 -30.61
CA PRO A 221 -4.57 -10.46 -29.78
C PRO A 221 -5.79 -11.34 -29.46
N ILE A 222 -6.26 -11.26 -28.21
CA ILE A 222 -7.50 -11.89 -27.78
C ILE A 222 -8.67 -10.90 -27.85
N SER A 223 -9.89 -11.42 -27.87
CA SER A 223 -11.08 -10.56 -27.88
C SER A 223 -11.26 -9.83 -26.54
N ILE A 224 -12.03 -8.73 -26.54
CA ILE A 224 -12.40 -7.98 -25.33
C ILE A 224 -13.10 -8.90 -24.32
N GLU A 225 -14.01 -9.74 -24.80
CA GLU A 225 -14.75 -10.67 -23.93
C GLU A 225 -13.83 -11.75 -23.33
N GLU A 226 -12.92 -12.29 -24.10
CA GLU A 226 -11.97 -13.29 -23.61
C GLU A 226 -11.03 -12.70 -22.56
N GLU A 227 -10.51 -11.50 -22.78
CA GLU A 227 -9.64 -10.81 -21.83
C GLU A 227 -10.40 -10.47 -20.55
N PHE A 228 -11.59 -9.89 -20.68
CA PHE A 228 -12.43 -9.56 -19.53
C PHE A 228 -12.75 -10.81 -18.71
N ASN A 229 -13.18 -11.91 -19.31
CA ASN A 229 -13.58 -13.12 -18.59
C ASN A 229 -12.41 -13.74 -17.80
N LYS A 230 -11.21 -13.77 -18.37
CA LYS A 230 -10.00 -14.25 -17.66
C LYS A 230 -9.66 -13.38 -16.47
N LEU A 231 -9.67 -12.06 -16.64
CA LEU A 231 -9.42 -11.11 -15.56
C LEU A 231 -10.49 -11.21 -14.47
N ASP A 232 -11.76 -11.26 -14.86
CA ASP A 232 -12.91 -11.36 -13.98
C ASP A 232 -12.85 -12.60 -13.09
N GLU A 233 -12.66 -13.77 -13.68
CA GLU A 233 -12.55 -15.05 -12.95
C GLU A 233 -11.39 -15.03 -11.96
N PHE A 234 -10.22 -14.56 -12.37
CA PHE A 234 -9.06 -14.48 -11.48
C PHE A 234 -9.25 -13.48 -10.36
N LEU A 235 -9.85 -12.31 -10.62
CA LEU A 235 -10.12 -11.30 -9.60
C LEU A 235 -11.18 -11.75 -8.59
N GLU A 236 -12.21 -12.50 -9.00
CA GLU A 236 -13.17 -13.11 -8.08
C GLU A 236 -12.47 -14.10 -7.15
N TYR A 237 -11.60 -14.96 -7.70
CA TYR A 237 -10.77 -15.83 -6.88
C TYR A 237 -9.90 -15.02 -5.90
N PHE A 238 -9.14 -14.03 -6.40
CA PHE A 238 -8.26 -13.22 -5.58
C PHE A 238 -9.03 -12.49 -4.47
N LYS A 239 -10.19 -11.91 -4.80
CA LYS A 239 -11.08 -11.25 -3.84
C LYS A 239 -11.51 -12.19 -2.72
N SER A 240 -11.82 -13.45 -3.04
CA SER A 240 -12.17 -14.46 -2.04
C SER A 240 -11.02 -14.78 -1.07
N GLN A 241 -9.76 -14.63 -1.51
CA GLN A 241 -8.57 -14.86 -0.68
C GLN A 241 -8.20 -13.65 0.18
N LEU A 242 -8.56 -12.43 -0.23
CA LEU A 242 -8.15 -11.20 0.47
C LEU A 242 -8.49 -11.17 1.96
N ALA A 243 -9.60 -11.79 2.36
CA ALA A 243 -10.02 -11.87 3.77
C ALA A 243 -9.03 -12.67 4.63
N ASN A 244 -8.37 -13.68 4.04
CA ASN A 244 -7.48 -14.62 4.72
C ASN A 244 -6.01 -14.19 4.66
N LEU A 245 -5.66 -13.22 3.82
CA LEU A 245 -4.28 -12.76 3.68
C LEU A 245 -3.84 -11.95 4.90
N ILE A 246 -2.64 -12.27 5.39
CA ILE A 246 -1.96 -11.50 6.44
C ILE A 246 -1.59 -10.09 5.94
N TYR A 247 -1.26 -9.96 4.65
CA TYR A 247 -0.98 -8.72 3.95
C TYR A 247 -1.80 -8.67 2.66
N LYS A 248 -2.45 -7.55 2.40
CA LYS A 248 -3.24 -7.33 1.18
C LYS A 248 -2.42 -6.48 0.21
N PRO A 249 -1.89 -7.06 -0.88
CA PRO A 249 -1.17 -6.30 -1.87
C PRO A 249 -2.11 -5.39 -2.65
N LEU A 250 -1.55 -4.34 -3.23
CA LEU A 250 -2.23 -3.50 -4.20
C LEU A 250 -2.42 -4.27 -5.51
N VAL A 251 -3.54 -4.08 -6.18
CA VAL A 251 -3.85 -4.75 -7.45
C VAL A 251 -3.68 -3.80 -8.61
N SER A 252 -2.87 -4.19 -9.57
CA SER A 252 -2.72 -3.56 -10.87
C SER A 252 -3.32 -4.46 -11.95
N ILE A 253 -3.96 -3.87 -12.93
CA ILE A 253 -4.46 -4.58 -14.11
C ILE A 253 -3.68 -4.13 -15.33
N ASP A 254 -2.98 -5.08 -15.95
CA ASP A 254 -2.29 -4.87 -17.23
C ASP A 254 -3.28 -5.11 -18.38
N THR A 255 -3.75 -4.02 -18.97
CA THR A 255 -4.59 -4.03 -20.17
C THR A 255 -4.48 -2.72 -20.93
N ARG A 256 -4.48 -2.81 -22.26
CA ARG A 256 -4.45 -1.67 -23.19
C ARG A 256 -5.82 -1.30 -23.74
N LYS A 257 -6.84 -2.16 -23.57
CA LYS A 257 -8.16 -2.01 -24.18
C LYS A 257 -9.09 -1.21 -23.27
N LEU A 258 -9.56 -0.05 -23.75
CA LEU A 258 -10.48 0.82 -23.00
C LEU A 258 -11.74 0.08 -22.54
N GLU A 259 -12.32 -0.76 -23.41
CA GLU A 259 -13.54 -1.50 -23.10
C GLU A 259 -13.34 -2.54 -21.99
N VAL A 260 -12.16 -3.18 -21.94
CA VAL A 260 -11.77 -4.08 -20.84
C VAL A 260 -11.65 -3.28 -19.56
N MET A 261 -10.95 -2.12 -19.57
CA MET A 261 -10.83 -1.23 -18.41
C MET A 261 -12.21 -0.81 -17.88
N GLN A 262 -13.13 -0.44 -18.77
CA GLN A 262 -14.50 -0.05 -18.42
C GLN A 262 -15.24 -1.18 -17.67
N LYS A 263 -15.22 -2.40 -18.22
CA LYS A 263 -15.90 -3.56 -17.66
C LYS A 263 -15.29 -3.98 -16.33
N ILE A 264 -13.96 -4.04 -16.24
CA ILE A 264 -13.28 -4.53 -15.06
C ILE A 264 -13.39 -3.54 -13.90
N LEU A 265 -13.28 -2.24 -14.16
CA LEU A 265 -13.45 -1.21 -13.14
C LEU A 265 -14.91 -1.09 -12.68
N ALA A 266 -15.90 -1.29 -13.57
CA ALA A 266 -17.30 -1.30 -13.17
C ALA A 266 -17.61 -2.40 -12.15
N LYS A 267 -16.93 -3.55 -12.23
CA LYS A 267 -17.18 -4.71 -11.35
C LYS A 267 -16.24 -4.79 -10.15
N HIS A 268 -14.94 -4.45 -10.31
CA HIS A 268 -13.88 -4.71 -9.33
C HIS A 268 -13.14 -3.47 -8.87
N HIS A 269 -13.69 -2.26 -9.03
CA HIS A 269 -13.02 -1.03 -8.62
C HIS A 269 -12.62 -1.02 -7.14
N ASP A 270 -13.32 -1.76 -6.28
CA ASP A 270 -13.08 -1.83 -4.83
C ASP A 270 -11.70 -2.45 -4.49
N ILE A 271 -11.18 -3.35 -5.32
CA ILE A 271 -9.87 -3.98 -5.11
C ILE A 271 -8.78 -3.49 -6.06
N ILE A 272 -9.13 -2.96 -7.23
CA ILE A 272 -8.17 -2.45 -8.20
C ILE A 272 -7.62 -1.10 -7.72
N TRP A 273 -6.30 -0.99 -7.64
CA TRP A 273 -5.59 0.23 -7.28
C TRP A 273 -5.09 0.99 -8.50
N MET A 274 -4.59 0.27 -9.54
CA MET A 274 -3.89 0.84 -10.68
C MET A 274 -4.29 0.14 -11.98
N ILE A 275 -4.22 0.88 -13.07
CA ILE A 275 -4.23 0.35 -14.44
C ILE A 275 -2.82 0.54 -15.04
N ASN A 276 -2.24 -0.55 -15.51
CA ASN A 276 -0.99 -0.59 -16.25
C ASN A 276 -1.30 -0.70 -17.74
N ASP A 277 -1.10 0.39 -18.49
CA ASP A 277 -1.43 0.46 -19.91
C ASP A 277 -0.16 0.60 -20.75
N VAL A 278 0.16 -0.45 -21.46
CA VAL A 278 1.37 -0.52 -22.30
C VAL A 278 1.25 0.22 -23.64
N GLU A 279 0.08 0.75 -23.99
CA GLU A 279 -0.15 1.37 -25.32
C GLU A 279 -0.48 2.87 -25.24
N CYS A 280 -1.13 3.32 -24.18
CA CYS A 280 -1.50 4.72 -23.93
C CYS A 280 -2.26 5.40 -25.09
N ASN A 281 -3.02 4.65 -25.90
CA ASN A 281 -3.95 5.18 -26.89
C ASN A 281 -5.28 5.57 -26.23
N ASN A 282 -6.13 6.34 -26.92
CA ASN A 282 -7.42 6.83 -26.42
C ASN A 282 -7.30 7.49 -25.01
N ILE A 283 -6.20 8.22 -24.79
CA ILE A 283 -5.75 8.66 -23.46
C ILE A 283 -6.80 9.53 -22.75
N GLU A 284 -7.50 10.40 -23.46
CA GLU A 284 -8.54 11.26 -22.89
C GLU A 284 -9.68 10.44 -22.27
N GLN A 285 -10.19 9.45 -23.00
CA GLN A 285 -11.27 8.58 -22.50
C GLN A 285 -10.80 7.72 -21.33
N LYS A 286 -9.56 7.23 -21.39
CA LYS A 286 -8.93 6.48 -20.29
C LYS A 286 -8.74 7.36 -19.06
N ALA A 287 -8.26 8.60 -19.20
CA ALA A 287 -8.12 9.53 -18.11
C ALA A 287 -9.45 9.85 -17.42
N GLN A 288 -10.52 10.09 -18.19
CA GLN A 288 -11.87 10.28 -17.63
C GLN A 288 -12.34 9.06 -16.84
N LEU A 289 -12.08 7.85 -17.34
CA LEU A 289 -12.42 6.61 -16.67
C LEU A 289 -11.62 6.45 -15.36
N ILE A 290 -10.32 6.70 -15.40
CA ILE A 290 -9.40 6.62 -14.26
C ILE A 290 -9.81 7.64 -13.18
N ALA A 291 -10.12 8.88 -13.56
CA ALA A 291 -10.61 9.91 -12.64
C ALA A 291 -11.94 9.51 -12.00
N LYS A 292 -12.90 8.97 -12.79
CA LYS A 292 -14.20 8.51 -12.27
C LYS A 292 -14.05 7.49 -11.13
N TYR A 293 -13.10 6.57 -11.23
CA TYR A 293 -12.89 5.52 -10.23
C TYR A 293 -11.75 5.84 -9.25
N ASN A 294 -11.12 7.01 -9.36
CA ASN A 294 -9.97 7.44 -8.55
C ASN A 294 -8.86 6.37 -8.51
N LYS A 295 -8.32 6.00 -9.68
CA LYS A 295 -7.28 4.99 -9.82
C LYS A 295 -5.93 5.62 -10.18
N LYS A 296 -4.85 4.86 -9.94
CA LYS A 296 -3.53 5.18 -10.50
C LYS A 296 -3.47 4.69 -11.95
N TYR A 297 -2.61 5.31 -12.74
CA TYR A 297 -2.43 4.93 -14.14
C TYR A 297 -0.95 5.00 -14.53
N VAL A 298 -0.48 3.97 -15.23
CA VAL A 298 0.90 3.92 -15.72
C VAL A 298 0.94 4.44 -17.15
N ILE A 299 1.73 5.48 -17.37
CA ILE A 299 2.02 6.03 -18.71
C ILE A 299 3.35 5.42 -19.17
N ILE A 300 3.32 4.69 -20.29
CA ILE A 300 4.49 4.07 -20.89
C ILE A 300 4.80 4.77 -22.20
N HIS A 301 6.06 5.17 -22.42
CA HIS A 301 6.53 5.56 -23.72
C HIS A 301 6.74 4.32 -24.59
N ASN A 302 6.01 4.26 -25.70
CA ASN A 302 6.01 3.13 -26.63
C ASN A 302 5.96 3.65 -28.07
N LEU A 303 6.85 3.17 -28.94
CA LEU A 303 6.89 3.50 -30.37
C LEU A 303 5.97 2.63 -31.23
N GLY A 304 5.18 1.75 -30.59
CA GLY A 304 4.31 0.77 -31.25
C GLY A 304 4.66 -0.65 -30.81
N ILE A 305 3.65 -1.40 -30.36
CA ILE A 305 3.85 -2.76 -29.82
C ILE A 305 4.37 -3.72 -30.90
N THR A 306 4.05 -3.45 -32.17
CA THR A 306 4.31 -4.36 -33.30
C THR A 306 5.48 -3.98 -34.19
N ASP A 307 6.03 -2.78 -34.06
CA ASP A 307 7.09 -2.31 -34.97
C ASP A 307 8.45 -2.25 -34.25
N ARG A 308 9.22 -3.32 -34.40
CA ARG A 308 10.60 -3.43 -33.84
C ARG A 308 11.63 -2.57 -34.55
N ASN A 309 11.28 -1.94 -35.67
CA ASN A 309 12.22 -1.17 -36.49
C ASN A 309 12.13 0.34 -36.21
N GLN A 310 11.26 0.77 -35.33
CA GLN A 310 11.20 2.16 -34.89
C GLN A 310 12.17 2.38 -33.74
N TYR A 311 13.15 3.23 -33.94
CA TYR A 311 14.11 3.66 -32.95
C TYR A 311 14.05 5.18 -32.81
N LEU A 312 14.21 5.66 -31.57
CA LEU A 312 14.44 7.09 -31.36
C LEU A 312 15.85 7.46 -31.81
N ASP A 313 15.99 8.65 -32.39
CA ASP A 313 17.29 9.23 -32.68
C ASP A 313 18.04 9.41 -31.34
N LYS A 314 19.30 8.94 -31.28
CA LYS A 314 20.11 8.96 -30.05
C LYS A 314 20.31 10.36 -29.48
N GLU A 315 20.38 11.38 -30.34
CA GLU A 315 20.62 12.76 -29.93
C GLU A 315 19.42 13.37 -29.21
N ASN A 316 18.20 12.96 -29.58
CA ASN A 316 16.93 13.54 -29.10
C ASN A 316 16.08 12.53 -28.31
N ALA A 317 16.61 11.34 -28.00
CA ALA A 317 15.82 10.26 -27.39
C ALA A 317 15.18 10.66 -26.05
N ILE A 318 15.95 11.35 -25.19
CA ILE A 318 15.47 11.76 -23.86
C ILE A 318 14.37 12.81 -24.01
N ASP A 319 14.57 13.83 -24.84
CA ASP A 319 13.61 14.91 -25.03
C ASP A 319 12.30 14.36 -25.63
N ASN A 320 12.40 13.48 -26.63
CA ASN A 320 11.22 12.82 -27.21
C ASN A 320 10.41 12.01 -26.19
N VAL A 321 11.08 11.29 -25.27
CA VAL A 321 10.40 10.55 -24.19
C VAL A 321 9.74 11.51 -23.20
N CYS A 322 10.44 12.55 -22.80
CA CYS A 322 9.91 13.56 -21.86
C CYS A 322 8.69 14.27 -22.48
N ASP A 323 8.81 14.75 -23.70
CA ASP A 323 7.70 15.41 -24.42
C ASP A 323 6.48 14.51 -24.56
N TYR A 324 6.69 13.22 -24.88
CA TYR A 324 5.60 12.25 -24.97
C TYR A 324 4.89 12.09 -23.61
N ILE A 325 5.64 11.89 -22.52
CA ILE A 325 5.07 11.72 -21.21
C ILE A 325 4.35 12.99 -20.75
N GLU A 326 4.93 14.17 -20.98
CA GLU A 326 4.30 15.46 -20.66
C GLU A 326 2.99 15.67 -21.42
N GLN A 327 2.97 15.33 -22.73
CA GLN A 327 1.74 15.41 -23.52
C GLN A 327 0.65 14.50 -22.98
N LYS A 328 0.99 13.26 -22.60
CA LYS A 328 0.01 12.32 -22.03
C LYS A 328 -0.45 12.73 -20.63
N ASN A 329 0.45 13.23 -19.81
CA ASN A 329 0.15 13.65 -18.44
C ASN A 329 -0.81 14.84 -18.34
N LYS A 330 -0.98 15.62 -19.40
CA LYS A 330 -1.95 16.73 -19.43
C LYS A 330 -3.41 16.28 -19.26
N PHE A 331 -3.69 15.02 -19.47
CA PHE A 331 -5.06 14.46 -19.36
C PHE A 331 -5.37 13.94 -17.94
N PHE A 332 -4.37 13.78 -17.06
CA PHE A 332 -4.47 13.33 -15.68
C PHE A 332 -4.19 14.47 -14.68
#